data_21357e5eaba20cef7f800b2beba8ecaa
#
_entry.id   21357e5eaba20cef7f800b2beba8ecaa
#
_cell.length_a   1.000
_cell.length_b   1.000
_cell.length_c   1.000
_cell.angle_alpha   90.00
_cell.angle_beta   90.00
_cell.angle_gamma   90.00
#
_symmetry.space_group_name_H-M   'P 1'
#
loop_
_entity.id
_entity.type
_entity.pdbx_description
1 polymer ?
#
loop_
_entity_poly.entity_id
_entity_poly.type
_entity_poly.pdbx_seq_one_letter_code
_entity_poly.pdbx_strand_id
1 'polypeptide(L)'
;EMAEEKIAERIDANLLNIPVQQLTDVPRQMFETKVTKLSEKTQGNLIIKEYPTAAAHSGHFKGLLNELSLKKAFKPDIIFVDYLNICASSRYRAGSNVNSYSYIKAIAEELRGLAVETNVPIVSATQTTRSGFGSSDVDLTDTSESFGLPATADLMFALISTEELEEVNQIMVKQLKNRYNDPTINKRFVVGIDRAKMKLFDVEQSAQQDIIDSGPVSYTHLRAHETSAN
;
A
#
# COMPACT_ATOMS: atom_id res chain seq x y z
N GLU A 1 -7.20 3.52 11.89
CA GLU A 1 -8.22 2.48 12.20
C GLU A 1 -7.78 1.48 13.26
N MET A 2 -6.50 1.39 13.51
CA MET A 2 -5.94 0.36 14.39
C MET A 2 -5.06 1.01 15.45
N ALA A 3 -5.17 0.54 16.70
CA ALA A 3 -4.38 1.03 17.82
C ALA A 3 -2.87 0.88 17.60
N GLU A 4 -2.08 1.80 18.16
CA GLU A 4 -0.61 1.83 18.02
C GLU A 4 0.00 0.48 18.43
N GLU A 5 -0.52 -0.14 19.50
CA GLU A 5 -0.06 -1.43 20.03
C GLU A 5 -0.31 -2.57 19.03
N LYS A 6 -1.44 -2.54 18.32
CA LYS A 6 -1.77 -3.58 17.34
C LYS A 6 -0.90 -3.49 16.07
N ILE A 7 -0.52 -2.29 15.69
CA ILE A 7 0.47 -2.09 14.62
C ILE A 7 1.84 -2.56 15.09
N ALA A 8 2.24 -2.23 16.31
CA ALA A 8 3.49 -2.69 16.89
C ALA A 8 3.57 -4.24 16.95
N GLU A 9 2.51 -4.91 17.44
CA GLU A 9 2.43 -6.38 17.44
C GLU A 9 2.65 -7.00 16.05
N ARG A 10 2.07 -6.40 15.00
CA ARG A 10 2.25 -6.88 13.62
C ARG A 10 3.68 -6.71 13.11
N ILE A 11 4.31 -5.58 13.47
CA ILE A 11 5.70 -5.31 13.11
C ILE A 11 6.62 -6.27 13.87
N ASP A 12 6.36 -6.51 15.16
CA ASP A 12 7.10 -7.47 15.97
C ASP A 12 6.98 -8.88 15.40
N ALA A 13 5.78 -9.31 15.01
CA ALA A 13 5.55 -10.61 14.37
C ALA A 13 6.41 -10.78 13.10
N ASN A 14 6.46 -9.73 12.27
CA ASN A 14 7.28 -9.70 11.06
C ASN A 14 8.77 -9.82 11.38
N LEU A 15 9.27 -8.93 12.23
CA LEU A 15 10.69 -8.79 12.54
C LEU A 15 11.23 -10.00 13.34
N LEU A 16 10.46 -10.50 14.28
CA LEU A 16 10.83 -11.65 15.12
C LEU A 16 10.55 -13.00 14.46
N ASN A 17 9.87 -12.99 13.31
CA ASN A 17 9.44 -14.19 12.58
C ASN A 17 8.57 -15.12 13.43
N ILE A 18 7.61 -14.55 14.17
CA ILE A 18 6.67 -15.25 15.06
C ILE A 18 5.24 -14.92 14.59
N PRO A 19 4.33 -15.89 14.48
CA PRO A 19 2.93 -15.61 14.20
C PRO A 19 2.32 -14.63 15.21
N VAL A 20 1.54 -13.65 14.75
CA VAL A 20 0.91 -12.63 15.62
C VAL A 20 0.15 -13.26 16.77
N GLN A 21 -0.58 -14.34 16.51
CA GLN A 21 -1.37 -15.04 17.53
C GLN A 21 -0.52 -15.71 18.61
N GLN A 22 0.75 -15.98 18.34
CA GLN A 22 1.67 -16.63 19.27
C GLN A 22 2.58 -15.65 20.02
N LEU A 23 2.53 -14.37 19.70
CA LEU A 23 3.40 -13.37 20.36
C LEU A 23 3.18 -13.33 21.88
N THR A 24 1.94 -13.45 22.33
CA THR A 24 1.59 -13.46 23.76
C THR A 24 2.04 -14.72 24.51
N ASP A 25 2.23 -15.82 23.78
CA ASP A 25 2.62 -17.11 24.36
C ASP A 25 4.14 -17.27 24.46
N VAL A 26 4.90 -16.33 23.86
CA VAL A 26 6.37 -16.36 23.91
C VAL A 26 6.85 -16.04 25.32
N PRO A 27 7.67 -16.89 25.94
CA PRO A 27 8.26 -16.58 27.24
C PRO A 27 9.02 -15.25 27.20
N ARG A 28 8.80 -14.40 28.22
CA ARG A 28 9.36 -13.05 28.28
C ARG A 28 10.88 -13.03 28.02
N GLN A 29 11.63 -13.94 28.61
CA GLN A 29 13.08 -14.02 28.43
C GLN A 29 13.48 -14.32 26.98
N MET A 30 12.71 -15.15 26.28
CA MET A 30 12.94 -15.46 24.86
C MET A 30 12.61 -14.25 23.99
N PHE A 31 11.51 -13.56 24.29
CA PHE A 31 11.11 -12.34 23.60
C PHE A 31 12.19 -11.25 23.75
N GLU A 32 12.62 -10.95 24.99
CA GLU A 32 13.68 -9.97 25.27
C GLU A 32 14.98 -10.32 24.54
N THR A 33 15.37 -11.61 24.52
CA THR A 33 16.58 -12.07 23.81
C THR A 33 16.46 -11.82 22.28
N LYS A 34 15.29 -12.09 21.69
CA LYS A 34 15.06 -11.86 20.26
C LYS A 34 15.06 -10.35 19.93
N VAL A 35 14.42 -9.53 20.75
CA VAL A 35 14.40 -8.06 20.59
C VAL A 35 15.81 -7.48 20.71
N THR A 36 16.60 -7.92 21.69
CA THR A 36 18.00 -7.48 21.83
C THR A 36 18.82 -7.83 20.59
N LYS A 37 18.73 -9.06 20.12
CA LYS A 37 19.42 -9.47 18.87
C LYS A 37 18.98 -8.68 17.64
N LEU A 38 17.71 -8.29 17.58
CA LEU A 38 17.17 -7.46 16.51
C LEU A 38 17.74 -6.04 16.62
N SER A 39 17.74 -5.43 17.81
CA SER A 39 18.25 -4.09 18.04
C SER A 39 19.76 -3.96 17.75
N GLU A 40 20.53 -5.03 17.94
CA GLU A 40 21.95 -5.09 17.57
C GLU A 40 22.17 -5.07 16.05
N LYS A 41 21.18 -5.51 15.28
CA LYS A 41 21.24 -5.61 13.81
C LYS A 41 20.60 -4.43 13.09
N THR A 42 19.74 -3.69 13.77
CA THR A 42 18.96 -2.60 13.20
C THR A 42 19.36 -1.28 13.85
N GLN A 43 19.62 -0.25 13.04
CA GLN A 43 19.91 1.12 13.53
C GLN A 43 18.68 2.03 13.38
N GLY A 44 17.57 1.50 12.89
CA GLY A 44 16.35 2.28 12.65
C GLY A 44 15.56 2.56 13.92
N ASN A 45 14.90 3.70 13.93
CA ASN A 45 13.92 4.06 14.94
C ASN A 45 12.53 4.14 14.31
N LEU A 46 11.53 3.59 14.98
CA LEU A 46 10.14 3.60 14.53
C LEU A 46 9.30 4.41 15.51
N ILE A 47 8.49 5.33 14.98
CA ILE A 47 7.44 6.03 15.73
C ILE A 47 6.11 5.65 15.10
N ILE A 48 5.20 5.13 15.89
CA ILE A 48 3.82 4.84 15.49
C ILE A 48 2.95 5.90 16.15
N LYS A 49 2.00 6.47 15.39
CA LYS A 49 1.06 7.47 15.90
C LYS A 49 -0.34 7.20 15.38
N GLU A 50 -1.26 6.95 16.28
CA GLU A 50 -2.68 6.80 15.97
C GLU A 50 -3.37 8.15 15.92
N TYR A 51 -4.30 8.28 14.98
CA TYR A 51 -5.26 9.37 14.88
C TYR A 51 -6.66 8.79 14.67
N PRO A 52 -7.70 9.40 15.27
CA PRO A 52 -9.08 9.01 14.97
C PRO A 52 -9.38 9.19 13.48
N THR A 53 -10.23 8.30 12.94
CA THR A 53 -10.67 8.36 11.54
C THR A 53 -11.20 9.75 11.18
N ALA A 54 -10.78 10.27 10.04
CA ALA A 54 -11.14 11.59 9.52
C ALA A 54 -10.78 12.79 10.43
N ALA A 55 -9.89 12.60 11.41
CA ALA A 55 -9.49 13.67 12.32
C ALA A 55 -8.15 14.32 11.92
N ALA A 56 -7.27 13.60 11.22
CA ALA A 56 -5.94 14.09 10.90
C ALA A 56 -5.80 14.48 9.42
N HIS A 57 -5.18 15.62 9.18
CA HIS A 57 -4.79 16.11 7.86
C HIS A 57 -3.28 16.44 7.84
N SER A 58 -2.75 16.81 6.70
CA SER A 58 -1.33 17.15 6.49
C SER A 58 -0.75 18.11 7.53
N GLY A 59 -1.53 19.08 8.01
CA GLY A 59 -1.12 20.02 9.05
C GLY A 59 -0.85 19.36 10.40
N HIS A 60 -1.63 18.34 10.79
CA HIS A 60 -1.38 17.56 12.02
C HIS A 60 -0.10 16.74 11.88
N PHE A 61 0.14 16.14 10.72
CA PHE A 61 1.37 15.39 10.47
C PHE A 61 2.59 16.30 10.52
N LYS A 62 2.51 17.49 9.92
CA LYS A 62 3.56 18.50 10.01
C LYS A 62 3.82 18.93 11.47
N GLY A 63 2.77 19.14 12.24
CA GLY A 63 2.88 19.45 13.68
C GLY A 63 3.61 18.34 14.44
N LEU A 64 3.24 17.07 14.20
CA LEU A 64 3.93 15.91 14.79
C LEU A 64 5.41 15.85 14.41
N LEU A 65 5.75 16.06 13.13
CA LEU A 65 7.14 16.05 12.67
C LEU A 65 7.97 17.13 13.35
N ASN A 66 7.42 18.33 13.50
CA ASN A 66 8.08 19.42 14.23
C ASN A 66 8.27 19.07 15.71
N GLU A 67 7.26 18.51 16.37
CA GLU A 67 7.34 18.07 17.75
C GLU A 67 8.43 17.01 17.97
N LEU A 68 8.46 15.99 17.11
CA LEU A 68 9.47 14.92 17.15
C LEU A 68 10.88 15.46 16.93
N SER A 69 11.05 16.39 15.98
CA SER A 69 12.33 17.03 15.73
C SER A 69 12.81 17.82 16.94
N LEU A 70 11.92 18.61 17.57
CA LEU A 70 12.28 19.47 18.70
C LEU A 70 12.51 18.67 19.99
N LYS A 71 11.62 17.72 20.30
CA LYS A 71 11.64 17.01 21.60
C LYS A 71 12.55 15.78 21.61
N LYS A 72 12.73 15.12 20.48
CA LYS A 72 13.45 13.85 20.37
C LYS A 72 14.61 13.88 19.38
N ALA A 73 14.89 15.02 18.75
CA ALA A 73 15.85 15.14 17.65
C ALA A 73 15.61 14.09 16.55
N PHE A 74 14.33 13.64 16.39
CA PHE A 74 13.94 12.62 15.44
C PHE A 74 13.49 13.27 14.14
N LYS A 75 14.10 12.85 13.04
CA LYS A 75 13.69 13.18 11.67
C LYS A 75 13.48 11.86 10.92
N PRO A 76 12.27 11.58 10.40
CA PRO A 76 12.05 10.35 9.65
C PRO A 76 12.72 10.41 8.28
N ASP A 77 13.18 9.26 7.79
CA ASP A 77 13.63 9.06 6.41
C ASP A 77 12.49 8.68 5.49
N ILE A 78 11.39 8.17 6.06
CA ILE A 78 10.18 7.76 5.34
C ILE A 78 8.97 7.88 6.27
N ILE A 79 7.81 8.22 5.69
CA ILE A 79 6.53 8.32 6.41
C ILE A 79 5.54 7.35 5.74
N PHE A 80 4.88 6.54 6.54
CA PHE A 80 3.77 5.68 6.12
C PHE A 80 2.45 6.23 6.67
N VAL A 81 1.45 6.38 5.79
CA VAL A 81 0.10 6.81 6.16
C VAL A 81 -0.87 5.68 5.83
N ASP A 82 -1.41 5.02 6.83
CA ASP A 82 -2.35 3.90 6.68
C ASP A 82 -3.77 4.37 7.06
N TYR A 83 -4.60 4.72 6.11
CA TYR A 83 -4.41 4.92 4.69
C TYR A 83 -5.05 6.26 4.24
N LEU A 84 -4.80 6.68 3.03
CA LEU A 84 -5.12 8.02 2.53
C LEU A 84 -6.61 8.38 2.64
N ASN A 85 -7.51 7.44 2.32
CA ASN A 85 -8.95 7.74 2.23
C ASN A 85 -9.62 8.06 3.58
N ILE A 86 -8.99 7.68 4.70
CA ILE A 86 -9.49 8.01 6.04
C ILE A 86 -8.85 9.26 6.65
N CYS A 87 -7.97 9.93 5.92
CA CYS A 87 -7.44 11.22 6.33
C CYS A 87 -8.46 12.33 6.11
N ALA A 88 -8.29 13.44 6.82
CA ALA A 88 -9.01 14.67 6.55
C ALA A 88 -8.25 15.53 5.54
N SER A 89 -8.97 16.42 4.83
CA SER A 89 -8.35 17.48 4.05
C SER A 89 -8.34 18.79 4.87
N SER A 90 -7.25 19.54 4.81
CA SER A 90 -7.15 20.86 5.40
C SER A 90 -7.88 21.93 4.58
N ARG A 91 -8.17 21.65 3.29
CA ARG A 91 -8.83 22.57 2.34
C ARG A 91 -10.35 22.57 2.48
N TYR A 92 -10.93 21.46 2.95
CA TYR A 92 -12.38 21.29 3.02
C TYR A 92 -12.82 21.04 4.46
N ARG A 93 -13.88 21.75 4.87
CA ARG A 93 -14.50 21.52 6.19
C ARG A 93 -15.32 20.23 6.18
N ALA A 94 -15.39 19.56 7.30
CA ALA A 94 -16.29 18.43 7.49
C ALA A 94 -17.74 18.84 7.15
N GLY A 95 -18.43 18.02 6.33
CA GLY A 95 -19.79 18.31 5.89
C GLY A 95 -19.91 19.30 4.72
N SER A 96 -18.79 19.76 4.12
CA SER A 96 -18.83 20.53 2.87
C SER A 96 -19.37 19.67 1.73
N ASN A 97 -20.17 20.28 0.83
CA ASN A 97 -20.76 19.57 -0.31
C ASN A 97 -19.71 19.37 -1.43
N VAL A 98 -18.63 18.66 -1.11
CA VAL A 98 -17.54 18.31 -2.04
C VAL A 98 -17.70 16.85 -2.40
N ASN A 99 -17.59 16.52 -3.70
CA ASN A 99 -17.62 15.13 -4.11
C ASN A 99 -16.37 14.38 -3.60
N SER A 100 -16.50 13.08 -3.38
CA SER A 100 -15.44 12.22 -2.85
C SER A 100 -14.16 12.29 -3.69
N TYR A 101 -14.30 12.37 -5.02
CA TYR A 101 -13.19 12.56 -5.95
C TYR A 101 -12.30 13.76 -5.60
N SER A 102 -12.91 14.95 -5.50
CA SER A 102 -12.17 16.19 -5.21
C SER A 102 -11.58 16.16 -3.81
N TYR A 103 -12.27 15.52 -2.87
CA TYR A 103 -11.82 15.37 -1.49
C TYR A 103 -10.57 14.49 -1.39
N ILE A 104 -10.60 13.31 -1.98
CA ILE A 104 -9.45 12.37 -1.98
C ILE A 104 -8.26 12.97 -2.76
N LYS A 105 -8.52 13.62 -3.89
CA LYS A 105 -7.48 14.34 -4.63
C LYS A 105 -6.80 15.40 -3.77
N ALA A 106 -7.57 16.18 -3.01
CA ALA A 106 -7.01 17.21 -2.14
C ALA A 106 -6.12 16.62 -1.05
N ILE A 107 -6.53 15.51 -0.42
CA ILE A 107 -5.69 14.80 0.56
C ILE A 107 -4.38 14.35 -0.07
N ALA A 108 -4.42 13.75 -1.25
CA ALA A 108 -3.23 13.29 -1.96
C ALA A 108 -2.27 14.46 -2.29
N GLU A 109 -2.81 15.58 -2.77
CA GLU A 109 -2.03 16.79 -3.04
C GLU A 109 -1.42 17.40 -1.78
N GLU A 110 -2.16 17.38 -0.66
CA GLU A 110 -1.66 17.85 0.64
C GLU A 110 -0.54 16.97 1.18
N LEU A 111 -0.66 15.64 1.07
CA LEU A 111 0.40 14.70 1.45
C LEU A 111 1.64 14.88 0.56
N ARG A 112 1.43 15.06 -0.76
CA ARG A 112 2.54 15.38 -1.67
C ARG A 112 3.22 16.70 -1.29
N GLY A 113 2.44 17.73 -0.97
CA GLY A 113 2.97 19.01 -0.49
C GLY A 113 3.83 18.85 0.76
N LEU A 114 3.36 18.06 1.72
CA LEU A 114 4.11 17.74 2.95
C LEU A 114 5.41 16.99 2.62
N ALA A 115 5.38 15.99 1.74
CA ALA A 115 6.57 15.24 1.34
C ALA A 115 7.64 16.15 0.71
N VAL A 116 7.24 17.08 -0.16
CA VAL A 116 8.14 18.05 -0.78
C VAL A 116 8.69 19.03 0.25
N GLU A 117 7.83 19.58 1.12
CA GLU A 117 8.23 20.55 2.15
C GLU A 117 9.23 19.97 3.16
N THR A 118 9.00 18.73 3.58
CA THR A 118 9.86 18.06 4.57
C THR A 118 11.04 17.34 3.93
N ASN A 119 11.05 17.20 2.61
CA ASN A 119 11.99 16.38 1.84
C ASN A 119 12.04 14.93 2.33
N VAL A 120 10.87 14.36 2.64
CA VAL A 120 10.70 12.98 3.12
C VAL A 120 9.65 12.28 2.26
N PRO A 121 9.94 11.09 1.70
CA PRO A 121 8.96 10.33 0.94
C PRO A 121 7.79 9.89 1.82
N ILE A 122 6.58 9.97 1.27
CA ILE A 122 5.35 9.50 1.91
C ILE A 122 4.81 8.33 1.11
N VAL A 123 4.59 7.22 1.78
CA VAL A 123 3.94 6.02 1.24
C VAL A 123 2.55 5.89 1.86
N SER A 124 1.54 5.70 1.02
CA SER A 124 0.18 5.48 1.49
C SER A 124 -0.51 4.43 0.64
N ALA A 125 -1.66 3.98 1.11
CA ALA A 125 -2.53 3.06 0.38
C ALA A 125 -3.85 3.74 0.02
N THR A 126 -4.53 3.19 -0.97
CA THR A 126 -5.91 3.52 -1.32
C THR A 126 -6.65 2.25 -1.72
N GLN A 127 -7.95 2.24 -1.58
CA GLN A 127 -8.78 1.11 -2.02
C GLN A 127 -9.06 1.21 -3.51
N THR A 128 -9.30 0.07 -4.16
CA THR A 128 -9.83 0.02 -5.52
C THR A 128 -11.32 0.31 -5.55
N THR A 129 -11.84 0.71 -6.71
CA THR A 129 -13.29 0.81 -6.93
C THR A 129 -13.94 -0.57 -6.90
N ARG A 130 -15.29 -0.60 -6.81
CA ARG A 130 -16.04 -1.86 -6.88
C ARG A 130 -15.82 -2.62 -8.19
N SER A 131 -15.58 -1.93 -9.29
CA SER A 131 -15.26 -2.54 -10.60
C SER A 131 -13.90 -3.22 -10.62
N GLY A 132 -12.93 -2.69 -9.88
CA GLY A 132 -11.60 -3.31 -9.72
C GLY A 132 -11.57 -4.43 -8.67
N PHE A 133 -12.63 -4.53 -7.85
CA PHE A 133 -12.71 -5.59 -6.85
C PHE A 133 -13.12 -6.92 -7.52
N GLY A 134 -12.26 -7.91 -7.46
CA GLY A 134 -12.45 -9.21 -8.13
C GLY A 134 -11.94 -9.26 -9.57
N SER A 135 -11.32 -8.17 -10.07
CA SER A 135 -10.61 -8.21 -11.34
C SER A 135 -9.23 -8.82 -11.16
N SER A 136 -8.90 -9.78 -12.03
CA SER A 136 -7.55 -10.33 -12.12
C SER A 136 -6.54 -9.34 -12.73
N ASP A 137 -7.03 -8.24 -13.30
CA ASP A 137 -6.23 -7.19 -13.92
C ASP A 137 -6.72 -5.80 -13.47
N VAL A 138 -6.03 -5.22 -12.49
CA VAL A 138 -6.30 -3.87 -11.99
C VAL A 138 -5.52 -2.85 -12.80
N ASP A 139 -6.19 -1.76 -13.21
CA ASP A 139 -5.57 -0.65 -13.92
C ASP A 139 -5.68 0.68 -13.13
N LEU A 140 -5.04 1.74 -13.62
CA LEU A 140 -5.10 3.09 -13.04
C LEU A 140 -6.53 3.63 -12.89
N THR A 141 -7.44 3.20 -13.79
CA THR A 141 -8.87 3.56 -13.76
C THR A 141 -9.63 2.90 -12.62
N ASP A 142 -9.11 1.81 -12.06
CA ASP A 142 -9.73 1.06 -10.96
C ASP A 142 -9.36 1.61 -9.58
N THR A 143 -8.51 2.62 -9.50
CA THR A 143 -8.23 3.30 -8.24
C THR A 143 -9.46 4.08 -7.78
N SER A 144 -9.80 3.93 -6.49
CA SER A 144 -11.04 4.46 -5.94
C SER A 144 -11.26 5.94 -6.31
N GLU A 145 -12.35 6.17 -7.01
CA GLU A 145 -13.01 7.45 -7.24
C GLU A 145 -12.21 8.56 -7.96
N SER A 146 -10.97 8.33 -8.45
CA SER A 146 -10.21 9.51 -8.84
C SER A 146 -9.06 9.28 -9.83
N PHE A 147 -9.20 9.77 -11.07
CA PHE A 147 -8.06 10.05 -11.94
C PHE A 147 -7.04 11.03 -11.31
N GLY A 148 -7.43 11.79 -10.30
CA GLY A 148 -6.57 12.75 -9.62
C GLY A 148 -5.51 12.09 -8.73
N LEU A 149 -5.80 10.92 -8.17
CA LEU A 149 -4.84 10.20 -7.34
C LEU A 149 -3.67 9.66 -8.16
N PRO A 150 -3.88 8.92 -9.28
CA PRO A 150 -2.80 8.55 -10.18
C PRO A 150 -2.00 9.73 -10.73
N ALA A 151 -2.64 10.88 -10.97
CA ALA A 151 -1.93 12.07 -11.43
C ALA A 151 -0.96 12.61 -10.36
N THR A 152 -1.31 12.51 -9.09
CA THR A 152 -0.53 13.05 -7.96
C THR A 152 0.63 12.14 -7.56
N ALA A 153 0.45 10.82 -7.56
CA ALA A 153 1.47 9.86 -7.16
C ALA A 153 2.66 9.82 -8.14
N ASP A 154 3.86 9.64 -7.63
CA ASP A 154 5.07 9.45 -8.44
C ASP A 154 5.30 7.99 -8.80
N LEU A 155 4.93 7.09 -7.89
CA LEU A 155 5.03 5.64 -8.04
C LEU A 155 3.73 5.02 -7.52
N MET A 156 3.20 4.02 -8.23
CA MET A 156 1.95 3.38 -7.85
C MET A 156 1.98 1.89 -8.20
N PHE A 157 1.59 1.07 -7.23
CA PHE A 157 1.46 -0.37 -7.37
C PHE A 157 0.04 -0.81 -7.02
N ALA A 158 -0.46 -1.81 -7.73
CA ALA A 158 -1.62 -2.59 -7.32
C ALA A 158 -1.15 -3.88 -6.65
N LEU A 159 -1.84 -4.25 -5.57
CA LEU A 159 -1.72 -5.54 -4.92
C LEU A 159 -2.95 -6.37 -5.32
N ILE A 160 -2.74 -7.45 -6.04
CA ILE A 160 -3.80 -8.26 -6.63
C ILE A 160 -3.76 -9.65 -5.98
N SER A 161 -4.88 -10.05 -5.38
CA SER A 161 -5.09 -11.37 -4.81
C SER A 161 -6.20 -12.07 -5.57
N THR A 162 -5.93 -13.26 -6.09
CA THR A 162 -6.94 -14.15 -6.68
C THR A 162 -7.02 -15.43 -5.85
N GLU A 163 -8.06 -16.23 -6.02
CA GLU A 163 -8.20 -17.50 -5.29
C GLU A 163 -7.00 -18.41 -5.54
N GLU A 164 -6.53 -18.50 -6.79
CA GLU A 164 -5.36 -19.31 -7.15
C GLU A 164 -4.07 -18.84 -6.48
N LEU A 165 -3.87 -17.51 -6.37
CA LEU A 165 -2.72 -16.95 -5.67
C LEU A 165 -2.81 -17.15 -4.15
N GLU A 166 -4.01 -17.11 -3.60
CA GLU A 166 -4.25 -17.34 -2.17
C GLU A 166 -3.96 -18.78 -1.77
N GLU A 167 -4.33 -19.76 -2.59
CA GLU A 167 -4.05 -21.18 -2.35
C GLU A 167 -2.54 -21.47 -2.22
N VAL A 168 -1.71 -20.75 -2.96
CA VAL A 168 -0.25 -20.88 -2.90
C VAL A 168 0.43 -19.84 -2.01
N ASN A 169 -0.34 -19.08 -1.22
CA ASN A 169 0.16 -18.00 -0.36
C ASN A 169 1.00 -16.97 -1.11
N GLN A 170 0.50 -16.49 -2.22
CA GLN A 170 1.14 -15.49 -3.06
C GLN A 170 0.22 -14.28 -3.29
N ILE A 171 0.81 -13.18 -3.71
CA ILE A 171 0.13 -11.97 -4.15
C ILE A 171 0.87 -11.41 -5.37
N MET A 172 0.13 -10.94 -6.36
CA MET A 172 0.71 -10.28 -7.51
C MET A 172 0.85 -8.79 -7.23
N VAL A 173 2.00 -8.23 -7.53
CA VAL A 173 2.29 -6.81 -7.53
C VAL A 173 2.36 -6.32 -8.96
N LYS A 174 1.48 -5.38 -9.33
CA LYS A 174 1.47 -4.74 -10.66
C LYS A 174 1.90 -3.29 -10.53
N GLN A 175 2.93 -2.89 -11.29
CA GLN A 175 3.33 -1.49 -11.40
C GLN A 175 2.33 -0.75 -12.30
N LEU A 176 1.57 0.18 -11.71
CA LEU A 176 0.59 1.00 -12.42
C LEU A 176 1.20 2.28 -12.95
N LYS A 177 2.13 2.87 -12.20
CA LYS A 177 2.80 4.12 -12.56
C LYS A 177 4.21 4.14 -12.02
N ASN A 178 5.12 4.66 -12.83
CA ASN A 178 6.48 4.98 -12.44
C ASN A 178 6.92 6.25 -13.19
N ARG A 179 7.16 7.33 -12.44
CA ARG A 179 7.57 8.61 -13.02
C ARG A 179 9.07 8.65 -13.32
N TYR A 180 9.85 7.82 -12.66
CA TYR A 180 11.31 7.89 -12.68
C TYR A 180 11.98 6.89 -13.62
N ASN A 181 11.29 5.80 -13.94
CA ASN A 181 11.82 4.73 -14.77
C ASN A 181 10.80 4.25 -15.80
N ASP A 182 11.24 3.39 -16.71
CA ASP A 182 10.39 2.70 -17.67
C ASP A 182 9.35 1.83 -16.95
N PRO A 183 8.04 2.13 -17.04
CA PRO A 183 7.00 1.37 -16.37
C PRO A 183 6.78 -0.03 -16.94
N THR A 184 7.42 -0.37 -18.08
CA THR A 184 7.33 -1.70 -18.71
C THR A 184 8.27 -2.70 -18.05
N ILE A 185 9.33 -2.22 -17.39
CA ILE A 185 10.28 -3.07 -16.68
C ILE A 185 9.67 -3.50 -15.35
N ASN A 186 9.65 -4.82 -15.09
CA ASN A 186 9.04 -5.41 -13.90
C ASN A 186 7.58 -4.97 -13.71
N LYS A 187 6.82 -4.91 -14.81
CA LYS A 187 5.43 -4.46 -14.81
C LYS A 187 4.56 -5.27 -13.86
N ARG A 188 4.83 -6.59 -13.76
CA ARG A 188 4.16 -7.52 -12.85
C ARG A 188 5.18 -8.47 -12.26
N PHE A 189 5.00 -8.79 -10.99
CA PHE A 189 5.77 -9.83 -10.31
C PHE A 189 4.98 -10.39 -9.12
N VAL A 190 5.31 -11.60 -8.71
CA VAL A 190 4.66 -12.29 -7.61
C VAL A 190 5.58 -12.30 -6.40
N VAL A 191 5.00 -12.10 -5.23
CA VAL A 191 5.66 -12.23 -3.93
C VAL A 191 4.90 -13.22 -3.06
N GLY A 192 5.61 -13.96 -2.24
CA GLY A 192 5.02 -14.83 -1.23
C GLY A 192 4.51 -13.99 -0.05
N ILE A 193 3.44 -14.45 0.60
CA ILE A 193 2.86 -13.80 1.76
C ILE A 193 2.64 -14.80 2.90
N ASP A 194 3.28 -14.57 4.05
CA ASP A 194 3.00 -15.25 5.30
C ASP A 194 2.07 -14.35 6.14
N ARG A 195 0.77 -14.59 6.03
CA ARG A 195 -0.25 -13.77 6.71
C ARG A 195 -0.16 -13.90 8.23
N ALA A 196 0.27 -15.05 8.73
CA ALA A 196 0.39 -15.27 10.18
C ALA A 196 1.50 -14.39 10.79
N LYS A 197 2.56 -14.15 10.05
CA LYS A 197 3.71 -13.35 10.47
C LYS A 197 3.76 -11.96 9.84
N MET A 198 2.70 -11.56 9.12
CA MET A 198 2.65 -10.27 8.41
C MET A 198 3.88 -10.04 7.51
N LYS A 199 4.33 -11.06 6.78
CA LYS A 199 5.61 -11.04 6.08
C LYS A 199 5.44 -11.29 4.58
N LEU A 200 6.16 -10.52 3.79
CA LEU A 200 6.37 -10.78 2.37
C LEU A 200 7.75 -11.41 2.20
N PHE A 201 7.87 -12.31 1.21
CA PHE A 201 9.14 -12.96 0.89
C PHE A 201 9.24 -13.24 -0.62
N ASP A 202 10.46 -13.40 -1.10
CA ASP A 202 10.70 -13.72 -2.50
C ASP A 202 10.25 -15.15 -2.81
N VAL A 203 9.64 -15.34 -3.97
CA VAL A 203 9.27 -16.66 -4.49
C VAL A 203 10.26 -17.09 -5.57
N GLU A 204 10.29 -18.40 -5.85
CA GLU A 204 11.15 -18.96 -6.87
C GLU A 204 10.86 -18.36 -8.26
N GLN A 205 11.87 -18.33 -9.12
CA GLN A 205 11.80 -17.76 -10.46
C GLN A 205 10.78 -18.47 -11.36
N SER A 206 10.47 -19.72 -11.10
CA SER A 206 9.41 -20.49 -11.76
C SER A 206 8.03 -19.86 -11.58
N ALA A 207 7.72 -19.36 -10.39
CA ALA A 207 6.46 -18.68 -10.11
C ALA A 207 6.31 -17.34 -10.87
N GLN A 208 7.40 -16.77 -11.36
CA GLN A 208 7.39 -15.53 -12.16
C GLN A 208 7.15 -15.81 -13.65
N GLN A 209 7.36 -17.03 -14.13
CA GLN A 209 7.27 -17.38 -15.56
C GLN A 209 5.82 -17.60 -16.03
N ASP A 210 4.92 -17.94 -15.12
CA ASP A 210 3.50 -18.18 -15.43
C ASP A 210 2.65 -16.89 -15.46
N ILE A 211 3.29 -15.72 -15.25
CA ILE A 211 2.64 -14.43 -15.35
C ILE A 211 2.53 -14.06 -16.83
N ILE A 212 1.59 -14.67 -17.53
CA ILE A 212 1.25 -14.32 -18.90
C ILE A 212 0.60 -12.94 -18.88
N ASP A 213 1.18 -12.00 -19.62
CA ASP A 213 0.54 -10.72 -19.91
C ASP A 213 -0.64 -11.03 -20.85
N SER A 214 -1.83 -11.28 -20.28
CA SER A 214 -3.06 -11.35 -21.05
C SER A 214 -3.37 -9.94 -21.56
N GLY A 215 -2.68 -9.53 -22.61
CA GLY A 215 -3.00 -8.34 -23.38
C GLY A 215 -4.49 -8.39 -23.78
N PRO A 216 -5.08 -7.27 -24.22
CA PRO A 216 -6.48 -7.21 -24.55
C PRO A 216 -6.82 -8.34 -25.51
N VAL A 217 -7.79 -9.19 -25.13
CA VAL A 217 -8.27 -10.30 -25.97
C VAL A 217 -8.82 -9.66 -27.24
N SER A 218 -8.11 -9.83 -28.35
CA SER A 218 -8.59 -9.43 -29.66
C SER A 218 -9.73 -10.37 -30.04
N TYR A 219 -10.94 -9.90 -29.87
CA TYR A 219 -12.12 -10.58 -30.43
C TYR A 219 -12.03 -10.46 -31.96
N THR A 220 -11.46 -11.45 -32.62
CA THR A 220 -11.64 -11.66 -34.05
C THR A 220 -13.10 -12.09 -34.26
N HIS A 221 -13.92 -11.14 -34.71
CA HIS A 221 -15.24 -11.48 -35.23
C HIS A 221 -15.06 -12.45 -36.43
N LEU A 222 -15.37 -13.72 -36.22
CA LEU A 222 -15.60 -14.65 -37.31
C LEU A 222 -16.84 -14.12 -38.07
N ARG A 223 -16.61 -13.49 -39.23
CA ARG A 223 -17.69 -13.23 -40.19
C ARG A 223 -18.30 -14.58 -40.61
N ALA A 224 -19.54 -14.77 -40.29
CA ALA A 224 -20.34 -15.86 -40.87
C ALA A 224 -20.35 -15.67 -42.39
N HIS A 225 -19.85 -16.66 -43.12
CA HIS A 225 -20.04 -16.77 -44.57
C HIS A 225 -21.49 -17.04 -44.82
N GLU A 226 -22.20 -16.06 -45.36
CA GLU A 226 -23.48 -16.30 -46.04
C GLU A 226 -23.20 -17.16 -47.27
N THR A 227 -23.60 -18.42 -47.25
CA THR A 227 -23.71 -19.22 -48.43
C THR A 227 -25.02 -18.85 -49.13
N SER A 228 -24.92 -18.06 -50.21
CA SER A 228 -26.01 -17.91 -51.17
C SER A 228 -26.18 -19.23 -51.90
N ALA A 229 -27.30 -19.90 -51.67
CA ALA A 229 -27.77 -20.98 -52.50
C ALA A 229 -28.66 -20.40 -53.62
N ASN A 230 -28.35 -20.77 -54.87
CA ASN A 230 -29.22 -20.66 -56.01
C ASN A 230 -30.39 -21.64 -55.91
#